data_b67a886988ac665c81960485f82393e7
#
_entry.id   b67a886988ac665c81960485f82393e7
#
_cell.length_a   1.000
_cell.length_b   1.000
_cell.length_c   1.000
_cell.angle_alpha   90.00
_cell.angle_beta   90.00
_cell.angle_gamma   90.00
#
_symmetry.space_group_name_H-M   'P 1'
#
loop_
_entity.id
_entity.type
_entity.pdbx_description
1 polymer ?
#
loop_
_entity_poly.entity_id
_entity_poly.type
_entity_poly.pdbx_seq_one_letter_code
_entity_poly.pdbx_strand_id
1 'polypeptide(L)'
;MKSRSAKNKGKRLQNSFRDLLLETFKQLDPDDIRSAIMGESGEDIKLSPAARKLIPYSFECKNQEALNIWSSLEQAETNSGDYDPVLIFKRNRTKTYAVINIEKFIELINESNSKSTK
;
A
#
# COMPACT_ATOMS: atom_id res chain seq x y z
N MET A 1 -15.88 11.44 -15.81
CA MET A 1 -14.57 11.11 -16.40
C MET A 1 -13.45 11.64 -15.51
N LYS A 2 -12.54 10.77 -15.15
CA LYS A 2 -11.40 11.22 -14.34
C LYS A 2 -10.46 12.06 -15.20
N SER A 3 -10.07 13.20 -14.69
CA SER A 3 -9.12 14.06 -15.37
C SER A 3 -7.72 13.45 -15.36
N ARG A 4 -6.87 13.93 -16.26
CA ARG A 4 -5.46 13.57 -16.27
C ARG A 4 -4.81 13.88 -14.90
N SER A 5 -5.22 14.99 -14.29
CA SER A 5 -4.73 15.41 -12.98
C SER A 5 -5.02 14.37 -11.90
N ALA A 6 -6.23 13.79 -11.89
CA ALA A 6 -6.60 12.76 -10.93
C ALA A 6 -5.75 11.48 -11.10
N LYS A 7 -5.53 11.08 -12.34
CA LYS A 7 -4.70 9.90 -12.62
C LYS A 7 -3.25 10.14 -12.21
N ASN A 8 -2.74 11.35 -12.46
CA ASN A 8 -1.37 11.70 -12.07
C ASN A 8 -1.18 11.71 -10.56
N LYS A 9 -2.19 12.17 -9.81
CA LYS A 9 -2.16 12.15 -8.34
C LYS A 9 -2.03 10.72 -7.83
N GLY A 10 -2.82 9.81 -8.37
CA GLY A 10 -2.79 8.41 -7.98
C GLY A 10 -1.42 7.79 -8.27
N LYS A 11 -0.89 8.05 -9.44
CA LYS A 11 0.43 7.54 -9.84
C LYS A 11 1.53 8.10 -8.96
N ARG A 12 1.47 9.38 -8.62
CA ARG A 12 2.45 9.99 -7.72
C ARG A 12 2.42 9.35 -6.34
N LEU A 13 1.22 9.06 -5.82
CA LEU A 13 1.11 8.40 -4.53
C LEU A 13 1.71 7.00 -4.58
N GLN A 14 1.39 6.22 -5.61
CA GLN A 14 1.98 4.89 -5.78
C GLN A 14 3.50 4.96 -5.80
N ASN A 15 4.05 5.88 -6.58
CA ASN A 15 5.51 6.01 -6.72
C ASN A 15 6.15 6.47 -5.42
N SER A 16 5.52 7.40 -4.72
CA SER A 16 6.01 7.90 -3.44
C SER A 16 6.02 6.78 -2.39
N PHE A 17 4.97 5.99 -2.34
CA PHE A 17 4.89 4.87 -1.40
C PHE A 17 5.91 3.78 -1.74
N ARG A 18 6.06 3.47 -3.04
CA ARG A 18 7.10 2.54 -3.50
C ARG A 18 8.48 3.00 -3.04
N ASP A 19 8.78 4.27 -3.22
CA ASP A 19 10.08 4.82 -2.84
C ASP A 19 10.31 4.71 -1.33
N LEU A 20 9.27 4.93 -0.54
CA LEU A 20 9.34 4.78 0.91
C LEU A 20 9.66 3.34 1.30
N LEU A 21 9.05 2.37 0.63
CA LEU A 21 9.33 0.97 0.88
C LEU A 21 10.78 0.61 0.52
N LEU A 22 11.27 1.11 -0.61
CA LEU A 22 12.65 0.87 -1.03
C LEU A 22 13.66 1.51 -0.07
N GLU A 23 13.36 2.68 0.45
CA GLU A 23 14.21 3.33 1.45
C GLU A 23 14.22 2.57 2.77
N THR A 24 13.11 1.96 3.12
CA THR A 24 12.95 1.26 4.40
C THR A 24 13.56 -0.14 4.34
N PHE A 25 13.34 -0.86 3.26
CA PHE A 25 13.81 -2.24 3.08
C PHE A 25 15.02 -2.24 2.15
N LYS A 26 16.17 -1.86 2.70
CA LYS A 26 17.38 -1.60 1.91
C LYS A 26 17.98 -2.85 1.26
N GLN A 27 17.60 -4.04 1.71
CA GLN A 27 18.01 -5.28 1.09
C GLN A 27 17.24 -5.59 -0.19
N LEU A 28 16.20 -4.81 -0.52
CA LEU A 28 15.41 -5.00 -1.74
C LEU A 28 15.84 -4.03 -2.82
N ASP A 29 15.83 -4.52 -4.07
CA ASP A 29 16.17 -3.73 -5.26
C ASP A 29 14.91 -3.08 -5.85
N PRO A 30 15.07 -2.07 -6.72
CA PRO A 30 13.92 -1.49 -7.43
C PRO A 30 13.09 -2.52 -8.22
N ASP A 31 13.71 -3.62 -8.66
CA ASP A 31 12.97 -4.69 -9.35
C ASP A 31 12.06 -5.48 -8.43
N ASP A 32 12.31 -5.41 -7.12
CA ASP A 32 11.51 -6.13 -6.12
C ASP A 32 10.20 -5.42 -5.79
N ILE A 33 10.17 -4.09 -5.96
CA ILE A 33 9.00 -3.27 -5.59
C ILE A 33 8.76 -2.27 -6.72
N ARG A 34 7.64 -2.43 -7.42
CA ARG A 34 7.29 -1.50 -8.50
C ARG A 34 5.83 -1.10 -8.46
N SER A 35 5.54 0.07 -8.98
CA SER A 35 4.16 0.53 -9.15
C SER A 35 3.50 -0.24 -10.29
N ALA A 36 2.22 -0.55 -10.14
CA ALA A 36 1.43 -1.12 -11.23
C ALA A 36 1.35 -0.09 -12.36
N ILE A 37 1.41 -0.58 -13.60
CA ILE A 37 1.23 0.29 -14.76
C ILE A 37 -0.26 0.43 -15.05
N MET A 38 -0.61 1.44 -15.84
CA MET A 38 -2.01 1.69 -16.19
C MET A 38 -2.61 0.47 -16.88
N GLY A 39 -3.77 0.05 -16.41
CA GLY A 39 -4.48 -1.12 -16.96
C GLY A 39 -4.05 -2.44 -16.37
N GLU A 40 -3.02 -2.47 -15.56
CA GLU A 40 -2.58 -3.70 -14.89
C GLU A 40 -3.56 -4.04 -13.77
N SER A 41 -4.00 -5.30 -13.71
CA SER A 41 -4.95 -5.75 -12.69
C SER A 41 -4.23 -6.08 -11.38
N GLY A 42 -5.01 -6.19 -10.30
CA GLY A 42 -4.50 -6.54 -8.99
C GLY A 42 -4.10 -5.34 -8.16
N GLU A 43 -3.23 -5.54 -7.20
CA GLU A 43 -2.78 -4.50 -6.28
C GLU A 43 -1.96 -3.41 -6.99
N ASP A 44 -1.88 -2.23 -6.38
CA ASP A 44 -1.20 -1.08 -6.96
C ASP A 44 0.32 -1.13 -6.83
N ILE A 45 0.83 -1.90 -5.88
CA ILE A 45 2.27 -2.09 -5.69
C ILE A 45 2.58 -3.57 -5.94
N LYS A 46 3.44 -3.82 -6.92
CA LYS A 46 3.81 -5.19 -7.30
C LYS A 46 5.09 -5.59 -6.59
N LEU A 47 5.02 -6.69 -5.85
CA LEU A 47 6.12 -7.17 -5.01
C LEU A 47 6.65 -8.50 -5.53
N SER A 48 7.97 -8.62 -5.59
CA SER A 48 8.64 -9.87 -5.95
C SER A 48 8.48 -10.90 -4.82
N PRO A 49 8.79 -12.18 -5.08
CA PRO A 49 8.80 -13.18 -4.01
C PRO A 49 9.72 -12.79 -2.83
N ALA A 50 10.87 -12.19 -3.11
CA ALA A 50 11.77 -11.72 -2.06
C ALA A 50 11.13 -10.61 -1.23
N ALA A 51 10.45 -9.66 -1.90
CA ALA A 51 9.75 -8.58 -1.20
C ALA A 51 8.59 -9.10 -0.38
N ARG A 52 7.86 -10.10 -0.88
CA ARG A 52 6.72 -10.70 -0.17
C ARG A 52 7.11 -11.31 1.17
N LYS A 53 8.32 -11.83 1.27
CA LYS A 53 8.81 -12.41 2.53
C LYS A 53 8.92 -11.35 3.62
N LEU A 54 9.29 -10.13 3.25
CA LEU A 54 9.45 -9.03 4.19
C LEU A 54 8.17 -8.21 4.32
N ILE A 55 7.36 -8.16 3.26
CA ILE A 55 6.18 -7.31 3.16
C ILE A 55 5.00 -8.17 2.71
N PRO A 56 4.40 -8.95 3.63
CA PRO A 56 3.30 -9.86 3.27
C PRO A 56 1.95 -9.13 3.19
N TYR A 57 1.91 -8.02 2.48
CA TYR A 57 0.74 -7.15 2.37
C TYR A 57 0.43 -6.85 0.91
N SER A 58 -0.83 -6.53 0.65
CA SER A 58 -1.29 -6.07 -0.65
C SER A 58 -1.76 -4.63 -0.51
N PHE A 59 -1.22 -3.73 -1.31
CA PHE A 59 -1.46 -2.30 -1.16
C PHE A 59 -2.35 -1.74 -2.25
N GLU A 60 -3.36 -0.99 -1.83
CA GLU A 60 -4.22 -0.19 -2.69
C GLU A 60 -3.95 1.27 -2.38
N CYS A 61 -3.69 2.09 -3.40
CA CYS A 61 -3.32 3.50 -3.20
C CYS A 61 -4.41 4.41 -3.79
N LYS A 62 -4.90 5.34 -2.98
CA LYS A 62 -5.95 6.28 -3.39
C LYS A 62 -5.58 7.70 -2.98
N ASN A 63 -5.51 8.58 -3.95
CA ASN A 63 -5.27 10.01 -3.73
C ASN A 63 -6.44 10.78 -4.32
N GLN A 64 -7.49 11.00 -3.53
CA GLN A 64 -8.74 11.61 -3.96
C GLN A 64 -9.27 12.53 -2.88
N GLU A 65 -9.88 13.66 -3.29
CA GLU A 65 -10.44 14.63 -2.34
C GLU A 65 -11.64 14.07 -1.59
N ALA A 66 -12.52 13.36 -2.30
CA ALA A 66 -13.69 12.72 -1.71
C ALA A 66 -13.56 11.21 -1.89
N LEU A 67 -13.01 10.55 -0.89
CA LEU A 67 -12.74 9.13 -0.96
C LEU A 67 -13.78 8.34 -0.20
N ASN A 68 -14.36 7.34 -0.87
CA ASN A 68 -15.21 6.36 -0.21
C ASN A 68 -14.30 5.29 0.38
N ILE A 69 -14.07 5.35 1.69
CA ILE A 69 -13.16 4.42 2.37
C ILE A 69 -13.67 2.99 2.25
N TRP A 70 -14.98 2.76 2.41
CA TRP A 70 -15.52 1.40 2.41
C TRP A 70 -15.37 0.72 1.05
N SER A 71 -15.69 1.43 -0.03
CA SER A 71 -15.50 0.84 -1.37
C SER A 71 -14.04 0.63 -1.70
N SER A 72 -13.16 1.50 -1.21
CA SER A 72 -11.72 1.38 -1.41
C SER A 72 -11.16 0.17 -0.65
N LEU A 73 -11.64 -0.07 0.57
CA LEU A 73 -11.25 -1.25 1.34
C LEU A 73 -11.73 -2.54 0.67
N GLU A 74 -12.96 -2.52 0.13
CA GLU A 74 -13.49 -3.66 -0.60
C GLU A 74 -12.63 -3.98 -1.82
N GLN A 75 -12.19 -2.96 -2.54
CA GLN A 75 -11.29 -3.13 -3.68
C GLN A 75 -9.94 -3.70 -3.23
N ALA A 76 -9.40 -3.19 -2.12
CA ALA A 76 -8.16 -3.68 -1.56
C ALA A 76 -8.26 -5.17 -1.19
N GLU A 77 -9.37 -5.55 -0.57
CA GLU A 77 -9.62 -6.95 -0.20
C GLU A 77 -9.76 -7.84 -1.42
N THR A 78 -10.47 -7.36 -2.44
CA THR A 78 -10.65 -8.11 -3.69
C THR A 78 -9.31 -8.40 -4.35
N ASN A 79 -8.37 -7.47 -4.28
CA ASN A 79 -7.07 -7.57 -4.95
C ASN A 79 -5.98 -8.20 -4.09
N SER A 80 -6.27 -8.55 -2.84
CA SER A 80 -5.22 -8.94 -1.89
C SER A 80 -4.76 -10.40 -2.02
N GLY A 81 -5.59 -11.28 -2.58
CA GLY A 81 -5.25 -12.69 -2.63
C GLY A 81 -5.02 -13.24 -1.22
N ASP A 82 -3.87 -13.87 -1.02
CA ASP A 82 -3.52 -14.47 0.27
C ASP A 82 -2.85 -13.48 1.23
N TYR A 83 -2.69 -12.23 0.83
CA TYR A 83 -1.99 -11.24 1.64
C TYR A 83 -2.97 -10.29 2.31
N ASP A 84 -2.51 -9.65 3.39
CA ASP A 84 -3.36 -8.72 4.13
C ASP A 84 -3.53 -7.42 3.36
N PRO A 85 -4.76 -6.96 3.13
CA PRO A 85 -4.98 -5.72 2.39
C PRO A 85 -4.69 -4.49 3.25
N VAL A 86 -4.06 -3.50 2.63
CA VAL A 86 -3.77 -2.21 3.26
C VAL A 86 -4.17 -1.12 2.27
N LEU A 87 -4.97 -0.17 2.74
CA LEU A 87 -5.34 0.99 1.94
C LEU A 87 -4.41 2.15 2.32
N ILE A 88 -3.63 2.61 1.34
CA ILE A 88 -2.77 3.78 1.48
C ILE A 88 -3.51 4.93 0.84
N PHE A 89 -3.77 6.00 1.60
CA PHE A 89 -4.60 7.08 1.06
C PHE A 89 -4.20 8.45 1.56
N LYS A 90 -4.59 9.43 0.77
CA LYS A 90 -4.46 10.85 1.12
C LYS A 90 -5.36 11.66 0.22
N ARG A 91 -5.50 12.93 0.53
CA ARG A 91 -6.06 13.93 -0.37
C ARG A 91 -5.06 15.09 -0.48
N ASN A 92 -5.38 16.12 -1.24
CA ASN A 92 -4.47 17.26 -1.40
C ASN A 92 -4.09 17.86 -0.04
N ARG A 93 -2.80 18.12 0.14
CA ARG A 93 -2.24 18.80 1.30
C ARG A 93 -2.41 18.05 2.61
N THR A 94 -2.56 16.73 2.56
CA THR A 94 -2.60 15.93 3.80
C THR A 94 -1.39 15.02 3.86
N LYS A 95 -1.16 14.49 5.04
CA LYS A 95 -0.24 13.37 5.22
C LYS A 95 -0.87 12.13 4.57
N THR A 96 -0.06 11.14 4.34
CA THR A 96 -0.51 9.84 3.83
C THR A 96 -0.78 8.91 5.01
N TYR A 97 -1.89 8.21 4.94
CA TYR A 97 -2.34 7.31 6.00
C TYR A 97 -2.55 5.91 5.46
N ALA A 98 -2.55 4.95 6.35
CA ALA A 98 -2.86 3.56 6.04
C ALA A 98 -4.07 3.10 6.83
N VAL A 99 -4.94 2.32 6.19
CA VAL A 99 -6.07 1.68 6.85
C VAL A 99 -5.84 0.17 6.77
N ILE A 100 -5.87 -0.48 7.92
CA ILE A 100 -5.72 -1.94 8.01
C ILE A 100 -6.79 -2.49 8.94
N ASN A 101 -7.01 -3.79 8.87
CA ASN A 101 -7.90 -4.50 9.76
C ASN A 101 -7.40 -4.32 11.20
N ILE A 102 -8.32 -4.11 12.16
CA ILE A 102 -7.93 -3.85 13.56
C ILE A 102 -7.17 -5.02 14.18
N GLU A 103 -7.54 -6.24 13.84
CA GLU A 103 -6.85 -7.41 14.37
C GLU A 103 -5.40 -7.45 13.89
N LYS A 104 -5.17 -7.11 12.62
CA LYS A 104 -3.81 -7.04 12.09
C LYS A 104 -3.00 -5.94 12.77
N PHE A 105 -3.60 -4.80 13.04
CA PHE A 105 -2.93 -3.70 13.74
C PHE A 105 -2.49 -4.15 15.15
N ILE A 106 -3.37 -4.86 15.86
CA ILE A 106 -3.04 -5.38 17.20
C ILE A 106 -1.91 -6.41 17.12
N GLU A 107 -1.93 -7.26 16.10
CA GLU A 107 -0.83 -8.22 15.88
C GLU A 107 0.51 -7.50 15.70
N LEU A 108 0.54 -6.42 14.93
CA LEU A 108 1.77 -5.66 14.71
C LEU A 108 2.29 -5.04 16.00
N ILE A 109 1.40 -4.51 16.83
CA ILE A 109 1.78 -3.98 18.15
C ILE A 109 2.37 -5.10 19.01
N ASN A 110 1.74 -6.25 19.03
CA ASN A 110 2.18 -7.39 19.83
C ASN A 110 3.55 -7.91 19.38
N GLU A 111 3.77 -7.99 18.08
CA GLU A 111 5.07 -8.40 17.52
C GLU A 111 6.16 -7.42 17.93
N SER A 112 5.88 -6.13 17.89
CA SER A 112 6.82 -5.09 18.27
C SER A 112 7.22 -5.24 19.75
N ASN A 113 6.23 -5.47 20.62
CA ASN A 113 6.49 -5.67 22.05
C ASN A 113 7.29 -6.95 22.31
N SER A 114 6.98 -8.02 21.60
CA SER A 114 7.70 -9.28 21.74
C SER A 114 9.18 -9.12 21.39
N LYS A 115 9.48 -8.34 20.36
CA LYS A 115 10.86 -8.08 19.93
C LYS A 115 11.60 -7.18 20.91
N SER A 116 10.90 -6.25 21.55
CA SER A 116 11.53 -5.29 22.45
C SER A 116 11.75 -5.82 23.87
N THR A 117 11.18 -6.96 24.21
CA THR A 117 11.33 -7.55 25.57
C THR A 117 12.55 -8.46 25.71
N LYS A 118 13.36 -8.51 24.71
CA LYS A 118 14.59 -9.32 24.79
C LYS A 118 15.64 -8.72 25.70
#